data_30b6b88bec7ab298bb941018c681a6b3
#
_entry.id   30b6b88bec7ab298bb941018c681a6b3
#
_cell.length_a   1.000
_cell.length_b   1.000
_cell.length_c   1.000
_cell.angle_alpha   90.00
_cell.angle_beta   90.00
_cell.angle_gamma   90.00
#
_symmetry.space_group_name_H-M   'P 1'
#
loop_
_entity.id
_entity.type
_entity.pdbx_description
1 polymer ?
#
loop_
_entity_poly.entity_id
_entity_poly.type
_entity_poly.pdbx_seq_one_letter_code
_entity_poly.pdbx_strand_id
1 'polypeptide(L)'
;MATSALIPVSEYLSKVYEPDCDYIEGHLEERNLGELGHSSLQGILWGIFHVNRGAWGVLAYPELRIQVAAERYRVPDITVLRRSDPKDPIVRVPPLLCIEVLSPEDRMQRMQERIGDYFRMGVAHV
;
A
#
# COMPACT_ATOMS: atom_id res chain seq x y z
N MET A 1 16.12 8.51 -27.18
CA MET A 1 15.72 8.42 -25.77
C MET A 1 15.68 6.94 -25.38
N ALA A 2 16.43 6.57 -24.35
CA ALA A 2 16.40 5.19 -23.89
C ALA A 2 15.07 4.92 -23.17
N THR A 3 14.37 3.87 -23.59
CA THR A 3 13.20 3.37 -22.88
C THR A 3 13.67 2.47 -21.74
N SER A 4 13.16 2.70 -20.54
CA SER A 4 13.41 1.81 -19.42
C SER A 4 12.87 0.42 -19.73
N ALA A 5 13.68 -0.61 -19.48
CA ALA A 5 13.21 -1.99 -19.61
C ALA A 5 12.12 -2.24 -18.57
N LEU A 6 11.08 -2.98 -18.97
CA LEU A 6 10.03 -3.39 -18.04
C LEU A 6 10.59 -4.41 -17.06
N ILE A 7 10.20 -4.28 -15.80
CA ILE A 7 10.60 -5.18 -14.74
C ILE A 7 9.54 -6.27 -14.60
N PRO A 8 9.92 -7.56 -14.67
CA PRO A 8 8.95 -8.63 -14.43
C PRO A 8 8.42 -8.61 -12.98
N VAL A 9 7.18 -9.03 -12.78
CA VAL A 9 6.58 -9.14 -11.43
C VAL A 9 7.48 -9.97 -10.50
N SER A 10 8.02 -11.08 -10.98
CA SER A 10 8.87 -11.95 -10.18
C SER A 10 10.11 -11.23 -9.65
N GLU A 11 10.71 -10.36 -10.45
CA GLU A 11 11.85 -9.56 -10.01
C GLU A 11 11.42 -8.55 -8.95
N TYR A 12 10.31 -7.84 -9.17
CA TYR A 12 9.80 -6.88 -8.19
C TYR A 12 9.53 -7.54 -6.83
N LEU A 13 8.87 -8.70 -6.84
CA LEU A 13 8.52 -9.40 -5.60
C LEU A 13 9.72 -10.00 -4.88
N SER A 14 10.83 -10.22 -5.57
CA SER A 14 12.05 -10.81 -4.99
C SER A 14 12.97 -9.78 -4.35
N LYS A 15 12.71 -8.49 -4.49
CA LYS A 15 13.58 -7.41 -4.03
C LYS A 15 12.91 -6.52 -2.99
N VAL A 16 13.75 -5.91 -2.18
CA VAL A 16 13.39 -4.80 -1.28
C VAL A 16 13.95 -3.52 -1.88
N TYR A 17 13.11 -2.50 -1.98
CA TYR A 17 13.49 -1.20 -2.54
C TYR A 17 13.56 -0.15 -1.44
N GLU A 18 14.52 0.77 -1.56
CA GLU A 18 14.65 1.91 -0.65
C GLU A 18 14.82 3.20 -1.46
N PRO A 19 13.83 4.11 -1.41
CA PRO A 19 12.52 3.96 -0.76
C PRO A 19 11.70 2.84 -1.40
N ASP A 20 10.73 2.34 -0.64
CA ASP A 20 9.83 1.31 -1.15
C ASP A 20 9.07 1.81 -2.37
N CYS A 21 8.70 0.90 -3.28
CA CYS A 21 8.10 1.25 -4.56
C CYS A 21 6.80 0.52 -4.79
N ASP A 22 5.85 1.22 -5.42
CA ASP A 22 4.72 0.59 -6.08
C ASP A 22 5.18 0.01 -7.43
N TYR A 23 4.46 -0.96 -7.95
CA TYR A 23 4.74 -1.59 -9.24
C TYR A 23 3.53 -1.40 -10.15
N ILE A 24 3.74 -0.72 -11.28
CA ILE A 24 2.68 -0.37 -12.22
C ILE A 24 3.05 -0.87 -13.60
N GLU A 25 2.55 -2.03 -13.98
CA GLU A 25 2.70 -2.58 -15.33
C GLU A 25 4.15 -2.59 -15.82
N GLY A 26 5.06 -3.07 -14.99
CA GLY A 26 6.49 -3.17 -15.30
C GLY A 26 7.33 -1.96 -14.90
N HIS A 27 6.72 -0.92 -14.36
CA HIS A 27 7.42 0.29 -13.92
C HIS A 27 7.40 0.43 -12.41
N LEU A 28 8.52 0.85 -11.83
CA LEU A 28 8.58 1.19 -10.42
C LEU A 28 8.14 2.64 -10.22
N GLU A 29 7.27 2.86 -9.25
CA GLU A 29 6.87 4.18 -8.80
C GLU A 29 7.35 4.35 -7.36
N GLU A 30 8.36 5.19 -7.16
CA GLU A 30 8.92 5.44 -5.83
C GLU A 30 7.89 6.14 -4.95
N ARG A 31 7.83 5.69 -3.70
CA ARG A 31 7.05 6.35 -2.67
C ARG A 31 7.87 7.49 -2.07
N ASN A 32 7.18 8.52 -1.60
CA ASN A 32 7.84 9.61 -0.91
C ASN A 32 8.50 9.13 0.39
N LEU A 33 9.66 9.70 0.71
CA LEU A 33 10.32 9.44 1.99
C LEU A 33 9.44 9.97 3.13
N GLY A 34 9.36 9.18 4.21
CA GLY A 34 8.59 9.56 5.38
C GLY A 34 9.30 10.67 6.15
N GLU A 35 8.68 11.85 6.19
CA GLU A 35 9.08 12.92 7.07
C GLU A 35 8.41 12.77 8.44
N LEU A 36 8.83 13.55 9.42
CA LEU A 36 8.36 13.44 10.79
C LEU A 36 6.83 13.49 10.91
N GLY A 37 6.19 14.44 10.22
CA GLY A 37 4.72 14.56 10.23
C GLY A 37 4.02 13.35 9.67
N HIS A 38 4.48 12.85 8.52
CA HIS A 38 3.95 11.65 7.89
C HIS A 38 4.12 10.43 8.79
N SER A 39 5.34 10.22 9.29
CA SER A 39 5.66 9.06 10.14
C SER A 39 4.90 9.09 11.46
N SER A 40 4.74 10.28 12.06
CA SER A 40 3.99 10.45 13.30
C SER A 40 2.53 10.08 13.11
N LEU A 41 1.89 10.59 12.06
CA LEU A 41 0.47 10.30 11.78
C LEU A 41 0.28 8.82 11.43
N GLN A 42 1.17 8.24 10.63
CA GLN A 42 1.14 6.82 10.29
C GLN A 42 1.21 5.96 11.56
N GLY A 43 2.13 6.28 12.46
CA GLY A 43 2.29 5.55 13.72
C GLY A 43 1.08 5.67 14.64
N ILE A 44 0.51 6.87 14.76
CA ILE A 44 -0.70 7.10 15.59
C ILE A 44 -1.88 6.30 15.04
N LEU A 45 -2.12 6.37 13.74
CA LEU A 45 -3.22 5.63 13.11
C LEU A 45 -3.04 4.13 13.26
N TRP A 46 -1.84 3.62 12.98
CA TRP A 46 -1.55 2.20 13.20
C TRP A 46 -1.82 1.79 14.65
N GLY A 47 -1.36 2.62 15.61
CA GLY A 47 -1.53 2.36 17.04
C GLY A 47 -3.00 2.25 17.44
N ILE A 48 -3.86 3.13 16.93
CA ILE A 48 -5.30 3.10 17.19
C ILE A 48 -5.89 1.74 16.76
N PHE A 49 -5.58 1.28 15.55
CA PHE A 49 -6.05 -0.02 15.07
C PHE A 49 -5.45 -1.17 15.87
N HIS A 50 -4.18 -1.07 16.22
CA HIS A 50 -3.48 -2.12 16.96
C HIS A 50 -4.06 -2.33 18.36
N VAL A 51 -4.29 -1.28 19.12
CA VAL A 51 -4.84 -1.40 20.48
C VAL A 51 -6.30 -1.86 20.46
N ASN A 52 -7.04 -1.60 19.40
CA ASN A 52 -8.43 -2.00 19.24
C ASN A 52 -8.61 -3.29 18.44
N ARG A 53 -7.54 -3.98 18.08
CA ARG A 53 -7.61 -5.14 17.18
C ARG A 53 -8.51 -6.25 17.67
N GLY A 54 -8.55 -6.47 18.96
CA GLY A 54 -9.41 -7.48 19.56
C GLY A 54 -10.88 -7.10 19.49
N ALA A 55 -11.20 -5.87 19.89
CA ALA A 55 -12.58 -5.38 19.91
C ALA A 55 -13.14 -5.19 18.49
N TRP A 56 -12.32 -4.78 17.54
CA TRP A 56 -12.75 -4.51 16.17
C TRP A 56 -12.58 -5.68 15.22
N GLY A 57 -11.89 -6.74 15.63
CA GLY A 57 -11.65 -7.91 14.79
C GLY A 57 -10.80 -7.62 13.57
N VAL A 58 -9.80 -6.76 13.71
CA VAL A 58 -8.93 -6.30 12.60
C VAL A 58 -7.45 -6.45 12.95
N LEU A 59 -6.63 -6.43 11.92
CA LEU A 59 -5.17 -6.37 12.03
C LEU A 59 -4.65 -5.32 11.05
N ALA A 60 -3.87 -4.37 11.55
CA ALA A 60 -3.30 -3.29 10.75
C ALA A 60 -1.80 -3.51 10.52
N TYR A 61 -1.36 -3.24 9.29
CA TYR A 61 0.02 -3.40 8.87
C TYR A 61 0.52 -2.15 8.17
N PRO A 62 1.68 -1.62 8.56
CA PRO A 62 2.31 -0.54 7.81
C PRO A 62 3.01 -1.09 6.57
N GLU A 63 2.95 -0.36 5.46
CA GLU A 63 3.75 -0.60 4.26
C GLU A 63 3.72 -2.04 3.75
N LEU A 64 2.53 -2.62 3.68
CA LEU A 64 2.33 -3.99 3.21
C LEU A 64 2.01 -3.97 1.72
N ARG A 65 2.70 -4.78 0.92
CA ARG A 65 2.42 -4.91 -0.52
C ARG A 65 1.07 -5.57 -0.74
N ILE A 66 0.25 -4.95 -1.58
CA ILE A 66 -1.01 -5.54 -2.03
C ILE A 66 -1.05 -5.60 -3.55
N GLN A 67 -1.62 -6.67 -4.07
CA GLN A 67 -1.83 -6.83 -5.51
C GLN A 67 -3.19 -6.28 -5.88
N VAL A 68 -3.21 -5.11 -6.50
CA VAL A 68 -4.47 -4.43 -6.88
C VAL A 68 -4.99 -4.88 -8.25
N ALA A 69 -4.13 -5.43 -9.10
CA ALA A 69 -4.45 -6.03 -10.39
C ALA A 69 -3.32 -6.99 -10.79
N ALA A 70 -3.47 -7.70 -11.92
CA ALA A 70 -2.52 -8.72 -12.33
C ALA A 70 -1.05 -8.23 -12.36
N GLU A 71 -0.82 -7.02 -12.87
CA GLU A 71 0.53 -6.44 -12.98
C GLU A 71 0.62 -5.09 -12.27
N ARG A 72 -0.14 -4.93 -11.18
CA ARG A 72 -0.15 -3.71 -10.38
C ARG A 72 -0.10 -4.05 -8.90
N TYR A 73 0.88 -3.50 -8.22
CA TYR A 73 1.10 -3.66 -6.78
C TYR A 73 1.22 -2.29 -6.16
N ARG A 74 0.54 -2.09 -5.05
CA ARG A 74 0.62 -0.86 -4.26
C ARG A 74 1.11 -1.17 -2.86
N VAL A 75 1.67 -0.16 -2.21
CA VAL A 75 2.13 -0.26 -0.83
C VAL A 75 1.44 0.86 -0.04
N PRO A 76 0.22 0.63 0.47
CA PRO A 76 -0.46 1.62 1.30
C PRO A 76 0.34 1.93 2.56
N ASP A 77 0.19 3.14 3.07
CA ASP A 77 0.82 3.50 4.34
C ASP A 77 0.31 2.61 5.48
N ILE A 78 -0.98 2.28 5.47
CA ILE A 78 -1.57 1.30 6.39
C ILE A 78 -2.59 0.46 5.63
N THR A 79 -2.50 -0.85 5.79
CA THR A 79 -3.50 -1.80 5.30
C THR A 79 -4.16 -2.46 6.51
N VAL A 80 -5.49 -2.43 6.56
CA VAL A 80 -6.25 -3.06 7.63
C VAL A 80 -6.95 -4.29 7.06
N LEU A 81 -6.57 -5.45 7.57
CA LEU A 81 -7.18 -6.73 7.23
C LEU A 81 -8.24 -7.09 8.28
N ARG A 82 -9.25 -7.83 7.85
CA ARG A 82 -10.14 -8.53 8.80
C ARG A 82 -9.34 -9.66 9.42
N ARG A 83 -9.67 -10.01 10.66
CA ARG A 83 -9.00 -11.15 11.34
C ARG A 83 -9.14 -12.44 10.52
N SER A 84 -10.24 -12.61 9.81
CA SER A 84 -10.51 -13.79 8.97
C SER A 84 -9.81 -13.77 7.61
N ASP A 85 -9.21 -12.65 7.21
CA ASP A 85 -8.52 -12.55 5.92
C ASP A 85 -7.24 -13.39 5.91
N PRO A 86 -6.82 -13.91 4.72
CA PRO A 86 -5.54 -14.61 4.60
C PRO A 86 -4.36 -13.74 5.02
N LYS A 87 -3.34 -14.37 5.60
CA LYS A 87 -2.13 -13.69 6.07
C LYS A 87 -0.92 -14.04 5.19
N ASP A 88 -1.11 -14.04 3.88
CA ASP A 88 -0.03 -14.28 2.93
C ASP A 88 0.94 -13.09 2.89
N PRO A 89 2.20 -13.30 2.49
CA PRO A 89 3.20 -12.23 2.40
C PRO A 89 2.78 -11.07 1.49
N ILE A 90 2.01 -11.36 0.45
CA ILE A 90 1.43 -10.37 -0.45
C ILE A 90 -0.09 -10.47 -0.34
N VAL A 91 -0.76 -9.36 -0.09
CA VAL A 91 -2.21 -9.32 0.03
C VAL A 91 -2.83 -9.40 -1.36
N ARG A 92 -3.67 -10.41 -1.59
CA ARG A 92 -4.38 -10.62 -2.85
C ARG A 92 -5.89 -10.61 -2.72
N VAL A 93 -6.39 -10.66 -1.50
CA VAL A 93 -7.82 -10.52 -1.17
C VAL A 93 -8.06 -9.07 -0.78
N PRO A 94 -9.11 -8.41 -1.27
CA PRO A 94 -9.36 -7.00 -0.95
C PRO A 94 -9.41 -6.77 0.57
N PRO A 95 -8.53 -5.90 1.11
CA PRO A 95 -8.56 -5.57 2.53
C PRO A 95 -9.79 -4.75 2.91
N LEU A 96 -10.04 -4.65 4.21
CA LEU A 96 -11.12 -3.83 4.74
C LEU A 96 -10.88 -2.34 4.48
N LEU A 97 -9.66 -1.88 4.67
CA LEU A 97 -9.31 -0.46 4.61
C LEU A 97 -7.87 -0.29 4.15
N CYS A 98 -7.66 0.67 3.26
CA CYS A 98 -6.32 1.19 2.94
C CYS A 98 -6.27 2.65 3.34
N ILE A 99 -5.21 3.05 4.01
CA ILE A 99 -4.99 4.43 4.43
C ILE A 99 -3.72 4.95 3.75
N GLU A 100 -3.84 6.11 3.11
CA GLU A 100 -2.72 6.86 2.58
C GLU A 100 -2.58 8.16 3.37
N VAL A 101 -1.39 8.40 3.89
CA VAL A 101 -1.07 9.65 4.57
C VAL A 101 -0.44 10.59 3.56
N LEU A 102 -1.09 11.70 3.29
CA LEU A 102 -0.60 12.66 2.31
C LEU A 102 0.63 13.40 2.82
N SER A 103 1.58 13.62 1.95
CA SER A 103 2.73 14.50 2.18
C SER A 103 2.67 15.69 1.22
N PRO A 104 3.40 16.79 1.51
CA PRO A 104 3.37 17.97 0.63
C PRO A 104 3.80 17.70 -0.81
N GLU A 105 4.58 16.66 -1.04
CA GLU A 105 5.06 16.27 -2.37
C GLU A 105 4.05 15.44 -3.15
N ASP A 106 2.96 15.00 -2.52
CA ASP A 106 1.97 14.16 -3.19
C ASP A 106 1.19 14.96 -4.22
N ARG A 107 1.09 14.38 -5.42
CA ARG A 107 0.31 14.96 -6.50
C ARG A 107 -1.10 14.37 -6.47
N MET A 108 -2.08 15.23 -6.67
CA MET A 108 -3.49 14.82 -6.68
C MET A 108 -3.75 13.70 -7.68
N GLN A 109 -3.17 13.77 -8.88
CA GLN A 109 -3.34 12.74 -9.91
C GLN A 109 -2.87 11.37 -9.45
N ARG A 110 -1.68 11.30 -8.81
CA ARG A 110 -1.16 10.03 -8.27
C ARG A 110 -2.02 9.48 -7.15
N MET A 111 -2.52 10.37 -6.30
CA MET A 111 -3.40 9.96 -5.22
C MET A 111 -4.72 9.40 -5.76
N GLN A 112 -5.30 10.05 -6.75
CA GLN A 112 -6.53 9.56 -7.39
C GLN A 112 -6.33 8.21 -8.06
N GLU A 113 -5.18 7.97 -8.69
CA GLU A 113 -4.84 6.67 -9.28
C GLU A 113 -4.76 5.57 -8.21
N ARG A 114 -4.12 5.84 -7.09
CA ARG A 114 -4.02 4.89 -5.97
C ARG A 114 -5.38 4.55 -5.42
N ILE A 115 -6.17 5.56 -5.10
CA ILE A 115 -7.54 5.37 -4.58
C ILE A 115 -8.37 4.56 -5.58
N GLY A 116 -8.28 4.90 -6.86
CA GLY A 116 -8.97 4.16 -7.92
C GLY A 116 -8.55 2.69 -7.97
N ASP A 117 -7.27 2.41 -7.87
CA ASP A 117 -6.76 1.04 -7.84
C ASP A 117 -7.31 0.25 -6.65
N TYR A 118 -7.35 0.85 -5.47
CA TYR A 118 -7.91 0.19 -4.28
C TYR A 118 -9.38 -0.14 -4.45
N PHE A 119 -10.19 0.80 -4.93
CA PHE A 119 -11.61 0.55 -5.16
C PHE A 119 -11.85 -0.46 -6.27
N ARG A 120 -11.05 -0.45 -7.34
CA ARG A 120 -11.17 -1.46 -8.41
C ARG A 120 -10.80 -2.86 -7.92
N MET A 121 -9.87 -2.97 -6.99
CA MET A 121 -9.54 -4.24 -6.34
C MET A 121 -10.71 -4.77 -5.50
N GLY A 122 -11.55 -3.88 -4.98
CA GLY A 122 -12.65 -4.22 -4.09
C GLY A 122 -12.41 -3.87 -2.62
N VAL A 123 -11.42 -3.01 -2.33
CA VAL A 123 -11.20 -2.51 -0.97
C VAL A 123 -12.45 -1.78 -0.49
N ALA A 124 -12.93 -2.11 0.70
CA ALA A 124 -14.20 -1.59 1.21
C ALA A 124 -14.13 -0.09 1.52
N HIS A 125 -13.01 0.36 2.07
CA HIS A 125 -12.82 1.77 2.48
C HIS A 125 -11.40 2.23 2.16
N VAL A 126 -11.29 3.50 1.73
CA VAL A 126 -10.01 4.15 1.46
C VAL A 126 -10.00 5.51 2.14
#